data_29780e490b378df2a312c6d9b93bfc9d
#
_entry.id   29780e490b378df2a312c6d9b93bfc9d
#
_cell.length_a   1.000
_cell.length_b   1.000
_cell.length_c   1.000
_cell.angle_alpha   90.00
_cell.angle_beta   90.00
_cell.angle_gamma   90.00
#
_symmetry.space_group_name_H-M   'P 1'
#
loop_
_entity.id
_entity.type
_entity.pdbx_description
1 polymer ?
#
loop_
_entity_poly.entity_id
_entity_poly.type
_entity_poly.pdbx_seq_one_letter_code
_entity_poly.pdbx_strand_id
1 'polypeptide(L)'
;MTIQITDVPLDRHGLLHRTAARKVGVSDDRLTSAVKHGELIRLASGVFMPPLDPAFAATEKGKDELYRQTCLAGARRTRVGTAPLSHQSAAAVHRLPMLRPDRDLIHVIRGGPGGSARRGGRFRHSGTVPDDDIVVVDGIHVTSLRRTAVDVAAAGDFAQALTVIDAAIRRGVTRDGLTAALAGRRPEGHRIVRRAIAHGDGRSESPGESWSRAQMLDADLPLPVLQRKHVLEGHVQYPDFDWSGRVVGEFDGLVKYQGTLNPDEDPRDALVREKEREDRFRRAGIHVVRWTWSMLGRGRMIPMLIDWLRRAGVMA
;
A
#
# COMPACT_ATOMS: atom_id res chain seq x y z
N MET A 1 -18.17 -13.71 -39.07
CA MET A 1 -17.94 -12.60 -38.13
C MET A 1 -16.57 -12.82 -37.49
N THR A 2 -15.68 -11.85 -37.57
CA THR A 2 -14.38 -11.94 -36.89
C THR A 2 -14.59 -11.56 -35.44
N ILE A 3 -14.39 -12.51 -34.53
CA ILE A 3 -14.55 -12.28 -33.08
C ILE A 3 -13.41 -11.37 -32.61
N GLN A 4 -13.77 -10.26 -31.95
CA GLN A 4 -12.83 -9.32 -31.38
C GLN A 4 -12.36 -9.79 -29.99
N ILE A 5 -11.19 -9.34 -29.55
CA ILE A 5 -10.68 -9.62 -28.18
C ILE A 5 -11.65 -9.09 -27.11
N THR A 6 -12.34 -7.97 -27.39
CA THR A 6 -13.36 -7.36 -26.53
C THR A 6 -14.60 -8.22 -26.32
N ASP A 7 -14.86 -9.18 -27.21
CA ASP A 7 -16.01 -10.09 -27.11
C ASP A 7 -15.76 -11.28 -26.17
N VAL A 8 -14.49 -11.47 -25.74
CA VAL A 8 -14.13 -12.53 -24.81
C VAL A 8 -14.59 -12.17 -23.41
N PRO A 9 -15.41 -13.05 -22.75
CA PRO A 9 -15.89 -12.76 -21.42
C PRO A 9 -14.71 -12.71 -20.42
N LEU A 10 -14.68 -11.65 -19.63
CA LEU A 10 -13.78 -11.49 -18.51
C LEU A 10 -14.37 -12.19 -17.28
N ASP A 11 -13.49 -12.66 -16.40
CA ASP A 11 -13.94 -13.17 -15.12
C ASP A 11 -14.29 -12.03 -14.15
N ARG A 12 -14.74 -12.36 -12.92
CA ARG A 12 -15.12 -11.38 -11.89
C ARG A 12 -14.01 -10.41 -11.47
N HIS A 13 -12.76 -10.66 -11.86
CA HIS A 13 -11.62 -9.80 -11.58
C HIS A 13 -11.14 -9.00 -12.81
N GLY A 14 -11.89 -9.08 -13.91
CA GLY A 14 -11.50 -8.44 -15.16
C GLY A 14 -10.40 -9.20 -15.92
N LEU A 15 -10.15 -10.48 -15.60
CA LEU A 15 -9.14 -11.29 -16.25
C LEU A 15 -9.72 -12.08 -17.42
N LEU A 16 -8.98 -12.11 -18.52
CA LEU A 16 -9.24 -12.92 -19.70
C LEU A 16 -8.47 -14.23 -19.60
N HIS A 17 -9.20 -15.35 -19.68
CA HIS A 17 -8.61 -16.68 -19.65
C HIS A 17 -8.52 -17.27 -21.07
N ARG A 18 -7.37 -17.86 -21.41
CA ARG A 18 -7.14 -18.57 -22.68
C ARG A 18 -8.24 -19.60 -22.98
N THR A 19 -8.73 -20.29 -21.95
CA THR A 19 -9.81 -21.26 -22.09
C THR A 19 -11.13 -20.61 -22.47
N ALA A 20 -11.43 -19.43 -21.95
CA ALA A 20 -12.63 -18.65 -22.32
C ALA A 20 -12.50 -18.11 -23.75
N ALA A 21 -11.32 -17.57 -24.10
CA ALA A 21 -11.03 -17.10 -25.46
C ALA A 21 -11.21 -18.19 -26.51
N ARG A 22 -10.67 -19.39 -26.27
CA ARG A 22 -10.82 -20.53 -27.16
C ARG A 22 -12.28 -21.00 -27.35
N LYS A 23 -13.09 -20.95 -26.28
CA LYS A 23 -14.51 -21.31 -26.33
C LYS A 23 -15.32 -20.42 -27.28
N VAL A 24 -14.94 -19.15 -27.42
CA VAL A 24 -15.57 -18.19 -28.33
C VAL A 24 -14.83 -18.07 -29.67
N GLY A 25 -13.86 -18.95 -29.96
CA GLY A 25 -13.17 -19.04 -31.28
C GLY A 25 -11.96 -18.14 -31.43
N VAL A 26 -11.43 -17.50 -30.36
CA VAL A 26 -10.19 -16.73 -30.41
C VAL A 26 -8.99 -17.67 -30.33
N SER A 27 -8.13 -17.61 -31.33
CA SER A 27 -6.92 -18.48 -31.44
C SER A 27 -5.78 -18.00 -30.52
N ASP A 28 -4.82 -18.88 -30.25
CA ASP A 28 -3.61 -18.57 -29.51
C ASP A 28 -2.74 -17.51 -30.23
N ASP A 29 -2.70 -17.58 -31.57
CA ASP A 29 -1.97 -16.58 -32.37
C ASP A 29 -2.61 -15.20 -32.23
N ARG A 30 -3.95 -15.14 -32.20
CA ARG A 30 -4.66 -13.87 -31.97
C ARG A 30 -4.38 -13.31 -30.58
N LEU A 31 -4.34 -14.16 -29.53
CA LEU A 31 -3.96 -13.74 -28.16
C LEU A 31 -2.50 -13.26 -28.12
N THR A 32 -1.60 -13.96 -28.80
CA THR A 32 -0.19 -13.56 -28.89
C THR A 32 -0.03 -12.22 -29.62
N SER A 33 -0.75 -12.05 -30.72
CA SER A 33 -0.80 -10.79 -31.48
C SER A 33 -1.35 -9.64 -30.62
N ALA A 34 -2.43 -9.87 -29.88
CA ALA A 34 -3.02 -8.87 -28.99
C ALA A 34 -2.05 -8.38 -27.92
N VAL A 35 -1.26 -9.30 -27.34
CA VAL A 35 -0.19 -8.91 -26.38
C VAL A 35 0.90 -8.10 -27.10
N LYS A 36 1.32 -8.50 -28.29
CA LYS A 36 2.35 -7.80 -29.07
C LYS A 36 1.93 -6.36 -29.43
N HIS A 37 0.64 -6.14 -29.71
CA HIS A 37 0.10 -4.83 -30.09
C HIS A 37 -0.43 -4.03 -28.89
N GLY A 38 -0.25 -4.52 -27.65
CA GLY A 38 -0.67 -3.79 -26.45
C GLY A 38 -2.18 -3.82 -26.17
N GLU A 39 -2.96 -4.63 -26.91
CA GLU A 39 -4.39 -4.83 -26.66
C GLU A 39 -4.65 -5.64 -25.38
N LEU A 40 -3.67 -6.46 -24.98
CA LEU A 40 -3.69 -7.27 -23.76
C LEU A 40 -2.34 -7.21 -23.03
N ILE A 41 -2.39 -7.27 -21.70
CA ILE A 41 -1.24 -7.53 -20.83
C ILE A 41 -1.28 -9.00 -20.41
N ARG A 42 -0.17 -9.72 -20.60
CA ARG A 42 -0.04 -11.10 -20.14
C ARG A 42 0.45 -11.14 -18.69
N LEU A 43 -0.39 -11.57 -17.77
CA LEU A 43 -0.06 -11.66 -16.33
C LEU A 43 0.53 -13.00 -15.93
N ALA A 44 0.03 -14.08 -16.55
CA ALA A 44 0.50 -15.44 -16.34
C ALA A 44 0.28 -16.27 -17.61
N SER A 45 0.78 -17.51 -17.65
CA SER A 45 0.51 -18.40 -18.78
C SER A 45 -0.99 -18.63 -18.94
N GLY A 46 -1.56 -18.18 -20.04
CA GLY A 46 -2.98 -18.32 -20.37
C GLY A 46 -3.92 -17.40 -19.57
N VAL A 47 -3.38 -16.37 -18.90
CA VAL A 47 -4.16 -15.36 -18.19
C VAL A 47 -3.68 -13.97 -18.62
N PHE A 48 -4.62 -13.15 -19.02
CA PHE A 48 -4.40 -11.82 -19.57
C PHE A 48 -5.35 -10.81 -18.91
N MET A 49 -5.08 -9.54 -19.10
CA MET A 49 -6.00 -8.44 -18.76
C MET A 49 -5.97 -7.38 -19.86
N PRO A 50 -7.03 -6.59 -20.03
CA PRO A 50 -6.97 -5.36 -20.82
C PRO A 50 -5.90 -4.42 -20.24
N PRO A 51 -5.28 -3.56 -21.07
CA PRO A 51 -4.33 -2.57 -20.58
C PRO A 51 -5.04 -1.60 -19.62
N LEU A 52 -4.32 -1.15 -18.61
CA LEU A 52 -4.76 -0.03 -17.77
C LEU A 52 -4.62 1.28 -18.57
N ASP A 53 -5.41 2.28 -18.20
CA ASP A 53 -5.19 3.63 -18.71
C ASP A 53 -3.72 4.04 -18.50
N PRO A 54 -3.02 4.58 -19.53
CA PRO A 54 -1.58 4.86 -19.45
C PRO A 54 -1.21 5.85 -18.33
N ALA A 55 -2.05 6.87 -18.08
CA ALA A 55 -1.79 7.84 -17.02
C ALA A 55 -1.95 7.19 -15.64
N PHE A 56 -2.96 6.34 -15.47
CA PHE A 56 -3.13 5.56 -14.24
C PHE A 56 -2.02 4.53 -14.05
N ALA A 57 -1.64 3.78 -15.09
CA ALA A 57 -0.58 2.77 -15.04
C ALA A 57 0.78 3.35 -14.62
N ALA A 58 1.06 4.61 -14.96
CA ALA A 58 2.28 5.31 -14.54
C ALA A 58 2.31 5.65 -13.05
N THR A 59 1.16 5.67 -12.37
CA THR A 59 1.08 5.96 -10.93
C THR A 59 1.46 4.77 -10.07
N GLU A 60 1.84 5.00 -8.81
CA GLU A 60 2.06 3.91 -7.84
C GLU A 60 0.80 3.07 -7.63
N LYS A 61 -0.39 3.69 -7.61
CA LYS A 61 -1.68 2.97 -7.54
C LYS A 61 -1.91 2.05 -8.74
N GLY A 62 -1.56 2.50 -9.94
CA GLY A 62 -1.66 1.68 -11.15
C GLY A 62 -0.69 0.49 -11.14
N LYS A 63 0.54 0.72 -10.68
CA LYS A 63 1.54 -0.35 -10.48
C LYS A 63 1.08 -1.36 -9.42
N ASP A 64 0.48 -0.90 -8.31
CA ASP A 64 -0.09 -1.76 -7.27
C ASP A 64 -1.26 -2.60 -7.81
N GLU A 65 -2.14 -2.01 -8.62
CA GLU A 65 -3.24 -2.76 -9.24
C GLU A 65 -2.72 -3.80 -10.24
N LEU A 66 -1.74 -3.46 -11.08
CA LEU A 66 -1.11 -4.42 -11.99
C LEU A 66 -0.47 -5.59 -11.22
N TYR A 67 0.23 -5.29 -10.13
CA TYR A 67 0.82 -6.32 -9.27
C TYR A 67 -0.27 -7.18 -8.61
N ARG A 68 -1.34 -6.57 -8.10
CA ARG A 68 -2.49 -7.30 -7.54
C ARG A 68 -3.10 -8.26 -8.57
N GLN A 69 -3.35 -7.80 -9.79
CA GLN A 69 -3.87 -8.64 -10.89
C GLN A 69 -2.91 -9.79 -11.23
N THR A 70 -1.61 -9.51 -11.22
CA THR A 70 -0.57 -10.54 -11.42
C THR A 70 -0.61 -11.60 -10.31
N CYS A 71 -0.80 -11.20 -9.05
CA CYS A 71 -0.96 -12.12 -7.93
C CYS A 71 -2.22 -12.98 -8.06
N LEU A 72 -3.36 -12.40 -8.43
CA LEU A 72 -4.62 -13.12 -8.68
C LEU A 72 -4.48 -14.14 -9.82
N ALA A 73 -3.88 -13.73 -10.94
CA ALA A 73 -3.61 -14.60 -12.07
C ALA A 73 -2.67 -15.76 -11.70
N GLY A 74 -1.63 -15.48 -10.91
CA GLY A 74 -0.65 -16.47 -10.46
C GLY A 74 -1.22 -17.48 -9.45
N ALA A 75 -2.07 -17.04 -8.52
CA ALA A 75 -2.65 -17.89 -7.48
C ALA A 75 -3.59 -18.96 -8.06
N ARG A 76 -4.38 -18.64 -9.10
CA ARG A 76 -5.33 -19.56 -9.73
C ARG A 76 -4.69 -20.76 -10.43
N ARG A 77 -3.40 -20.69 -10.73
CA ARG A 77 -2.66 -21.81 -11.31
C ARG A 77 -2.26 -22.88 -10.29
N THR A 78 -2.44 -22.59 -9.01
CA THR A 78 -2.16 -23.56 -7.96
C THR A 78 -3.40 -24.42 -7.72
N ARG A 79 -3.26 -25.75 -7.77
CA ARG A 79 -4.34 -26.70 -7.45
C ARG A 79 -4.83 -26.45 -6.01
N VAL A 80 -6.12 -26.72 -5.76
CA VAL A 80 -6.70 -26.72 -4.41
C VAL A 80 -5.76 -27.48 -3.46
N GLY A 81 -5.37 -26.86 -2.34
CA GLY A 81 -4.41 -27.43 -1.39
C GLY A 81 -2.96 -26.97 -1.55
N THR A 82 -2.68 -26.04 -2.47
CA THR A 82 -1.35 -25.44 -2.64
C THR A 82 -1.20 -24.15 -1.84
N ALA A 83 0.07 -23.80 -1.58
CA ALA A 83 0.52 -22.71 -0.74
C ALA A 83 -0.29 -21.40 -0.92
N PRO A 84 -0.84 -20.80 0.16
CA PRO A 84 -1.51 -19.51 0.08
C PRO A 84 -0.54 -18.40 -0.32
N LEU A 85 -1.05 -17.34 -0.94
CA LEU A 85 -0.29 -16.10 -1.12
C LEU A 85 0.07 -15.53 0.26
N SER A 86 1.24 -14.93 0.37
CA SER A 86 1.76 -14.37 1.61
C SER A 86 2.52 -13.07 1.36
N HIS A 87 3.00 -12.43 2.42
CA HIS A 87 3.84 -11.23 2.33
C HIS A 87 3.23 -10.17 1.40
N GLN A 88 4.01 -9.60 0.50
CA GLN A 88 3.59 -8.52 -0.39
C GLN A 88 2.48 -8.93 -1.35
N SER A 89 2.44 -10.20 -1.79
CA SER A 89 1.36 -10.69 -2.66
C SER A 89 0.03 -10.81 -1.92
N ALA A 90 0.04 -11.26 -0.67
CA ALA A 90 -1.17 -11.23 0.16
C ALA A 90 -1.59 -9.79 0.49
N ALA A 91 -0.62 -8.90 0.78
CA ALA A 91 -0.88 -7.48 1.01
C ALA A 91 -1.55 -6.83 -0.21
N ALA A 92 -1.08 -7.13 -1.42
CA ALA A 92 -1.70 -6.63 -2.65
C ALA A 92 -3.14 -7.13 -2.83
N VAL A 93 -3.42 -8.42 -2.56
CA VAL A 93 -4.78 -8.98 -2.62
C VAL A 93 -5.67 -8.37 -1.55
N HIS A 94 -5.16 -8.16 -0.33
CA HIS A 94 -5.85 -7.42 0.71
C HIS A 94 -6.01 -5.93 0.42
N ARG A 95 -5.40 -5.37 -0.64
CA ARG A 95 -5.32 -3.93 -0.89
C ARG A 95 -4.73 -3.16 0.31
N LEU A 96 -3.73 -3.74 0.94
CA LEU A 96 -3.03 -3.14 2.06
C LEU A 96 -1.91 -2.24 1.51
N PRO A 97 -1.90 -0.94 1.82
CA PRO A 97 -0.85 -0.04 1.36
C PRO A 97 0.54 -0.48 1.83
N MET A 98 1.50 -0.40 0.94
CA MET A 98 2.90 -0.73 1.21
C MET A 98 3.81 0.43 0.81
N LEU A 99 4.92 0.59 1.49
CA LEU A 99 5.96 1.54 1.13
C LEU A 99 7.04 0.83 0.29
N ARG A 100 7.28 1.30 -0.94
CA ARG A 100 8.31 0.75 -1.85
C ARG A 100 8.25 -0.78 -1.99
N PRO A 101 7.09 -1.37 -2.34
CA PRO A 101 6.98 -2.82 -2.45
C PRO A 101 7.83 -3.36 -3.62
N ASP A 102 8.40 -4.56 -3.45
CA ASP A 102 8.93 -5.35 -4.56
C ASP A 102 7.74 -6.00 -5.30
N ARG A 103 7.53 -5.64 -6.56
CA ARG A 103 6.42 -6.14 -7.40
C ARG A 103 6.87 -7.21 -8.39
N ASP A 104 8.12 -7.63 -8.35
CA ASP A 104 8.69 -8.56 -9.35
C ASP A 104 8.35 -10.03 -9.06
N LEU A 105 7.99 -10.33 -7.81
CA LEU A 105 7.79 -11.70 -7.35
C LEU A 105 6.40 -11.95 -6.78
N ILE A 106 5.86 -13.12 -7.08
CA ILE A 106 4.68 -13.63 -6.38
C ILE A 106 5.14 -14.41 -5.15
N HIS A 107 4.77 -13.91 -3.97
CA HIS A 107 5.11 -14.51 -2.69
C HIS A 107 4.06 -15.53 -2.26
N VAL A 108 4.52 -16.75 -1.97
CA VAL A 108 3.70 -17.83 -1.41
C VAL A 108 4.40 -18.39 -0.18
N ILE A 109 3.64 -18.93 0.77
CA ILE A 109 4.20 -19.63 1.92
C ILE A 109 3.78 -21.09 1.88
N ARG A 110 4.74 -21.99 2.07
CA ARG A 110 4.48 -23.44 2.05
C ARG A 110 5.17 -24.08 3.25
N GLY A 111 4.38 -24.75 4.07
CA GLY A 111 4.89 -25.60 5.12
C GLY A 111 5.73 -26.76 4.57
N GLY A 112 6.58 -27.31 5.41
CA GLY A 112 7.41 -28.47 5.12
C GLY A 112 8.91 -28.19 5.22
N PRO A 113 9.75 -29.26 5.16
CA PRO A 113 11.20 -29.12 5.22
C PRO A 113 11.72 -28.40 3.97
N GLY A 114 12.70 -27.56 4.16
CA GLY A 114 13.37 -26.80 3.12
C GLY A 114 13.36 -25.30 3.36
N GLY A 115 14.38 -24.61 2.88
CA GLY A 115 14.53 -23.16 2.98
C GLY A 115 13.61 -22.39 2.02
N SER A 116 13.62 -21.07 2.16
CA SER A 116 13.00 -20.17 1.19
C SER A 116 13.72 -20.28 -0.16
N ALA A 117 12.98 -20.17 -1.27
CA ALA A 117 13.53 -20.32 -2.60
C ALA A 117 12.83 -19.44 -3.64
N ARG A 118 13.61 -18.88 -4.56
CA ARG A 118 13.12 -18.14 -5.74
C ARG A 118 13.12 -19.05 -6.95
N ARG A 119 11.99 -19.19 -7.63
CA ARG A 119 11.87 -19.96 -8.88
C ARG A 119 10.74 -19.42 -9.76
N GLY A 120 11.02 -19.15 -11.02
CA GLY A 120 10.00 -18.83 -12.03
C GLY A 120 9.09 -17.66 -11.68
N GLY A 121 9.63 -16.53 -11.22
CA GLY A 121 8.86 -15.34 -10.83
C GLY A 121 8.11 -15.49 -9.49
N ARG A 122 8.40 -16.55 -8.72
CA ARG A 122 7.81 -16.78 -7.38
C ARG A 122 8.89 -16.85 -6.32
N PHE A 123 8.57 -16.32 -5.16
CA PHE A 123 9.33 -16.50 -3.93
C PHE A 123 8.53 -17.38 -2.98
N ARG A 124 9.05 -18.57 -2.72
CA ARG A 124 8.46 -19.49 -1.76
C ARG A 124 9.11 -19.27 -0.41
N HIS A 125 8.33 -18.77 0.55
CA HIS A 125 8.76 -18.68 1.93
C HIS A 125 8.61 -20.04 2.63
N SER A 126 9.57 -20.36 3.50
CA SER A 126 9.49 -21.50 4.41
C SER A 126 8.66 -21.12 5.65
N GLY A 127 8.12 -22.12 6.32
CA GLY A 127 7.37 -21.96 7.56
C GLY A 127 5.94 -22.45 7.47
N THR A 128 5.35 -22.72 8.61
CA THR A 128 3.95 -23.15 8.75
C THR A 128 3.03 -21.94 8.88
N VAL A 129 1.84 -22.06 8.34
CA VAL A 129 0.74 -21.12 8.54
C VAL A 129 -0.39 -21.92 9.18
N PRO A 130 -0.80 -21.56 10.40
CA PRO A 130 -2.01 -22.13 11.01
C PRO A 130 -3.23 -21.85 10.14
N ASP A 131 -4.22 -22.74 10.17
CA ASP A 131 -5.44 -22.59 9.35
C ASP A 131 -6.17 -21.29 9.65
N ASP A 132 -6.16 -20.82 10.90
CA ASP A 132 -6.73 -19.54 11.35
C ASP A 132 -6.01 -18.31 10.73
N ASP A 133 -4.82 -18.50 10.18
CA ASP A 133 -4.06 -17.48 9.47
C ASP A 133 -4.17 -17.62 7.94
N ILE A 134 -5.09 -18.47 7.44
CA ILE A 134 -5.43 -18.59 6.03
C ILE A 134 -6.87 -18.14 5.84
N VAL A 135 -7.08 -17.17 4.96
CA VAL A 135 -8.40 -16.64 4.61
C VAL A 135 -8.61 -16.66 3.09
N VAL A 136 -9.86 -16.59 2.66
CA VAL A 136 -10.20 -16.47 1.25
C VAL A 136 -10.57 -15.03 0.94
N VAL A 137 -9.77 -14.38 0.11
CA VAL A 137 -10.03 -13.03 -0.40
C VAL A 137 -10.10 -13.12 -1.91
N ASP A 138 -11.16 -12.58 -2.50
CA ASP A 138 -11.38 -12.64 -3.96
C ASP A 138 -11.35 -14.09 -4.52
N GLY A 139 -11.67 -15.09 -3.69
CA GLY A 139 -11.64 -16.52 -4.03
C GLY A 139 -10.24 -17.12 -4.09
N ILE A 140 -9.24 -16.43 -3.53
CA ILE A 140 -7.84 -16.84 -3.44
C ILE A 140 -7.49 -17.07 -1.97
N HIS A 141 -6.79 -18.17 -1.68
CA HIS A 141 -6.23 -18.40 -0.34
C HIS A 141 -5.02 -17.48 -0.14
N VAL A 142 -5.09 -16.68 0.90
CA VAL A 142 -4.05 -15.72 1.31
C VAL A 142 -3.83 -15.82 2.81
N THR A 143 -2.68 -15.37 3.30
CA THR A 143 -2.50 -15.20 4.75
C THR A 143 -3.46 -14.14 5.29
N SER A 144 -3.96 -14.32 6.53
CA SER A 144 -4.83 -13.36 7.22
C SER A 144 -4.19 -11.96 7.23
N LEU A 145 -5.02 -10.90 7.40
CA LEU A 145 -4.52 -9.53 7.38
C LEU A 145 -3.45 -9.29 8.45
N ARG A 146 -3.67 -9.79 9.70
CA ARG A 146 -2.71 -9.72 10.81
C ARG A 146 -1.39 -10.42 10.46
N ARG A 147 -1.48 -11.63 9.91
CA ARG A 147 -0.32 -12.43 9.52
C ARG A 147 0.45 -11.77 8.36
N THR A 148 -0.27 -11.30 7.36
CA THR A 148 0.30 -10.57 6.20
C THR A 148 1.06 -9.33 6.64
N ALA A 149 0.48 -8.51 7.53
CA ALA A 149 1.15 -7.31 8.03
C ALA A 149 2.46 -7.63 8.76
N VAL A 150 2.47 -8.67 9.61
CA VAL A 150 3.66 -9.11 10.33
C VAL A 150 4.72 -9.65 9.35
N ASP A 151 4.34 -10.44 8.36
CA ASP A 151 5.27 -11.01 7.39
C ASP A 151 5.90 -9.93 6.49
N VAL A 152 5.11 -8.94 6.03
CA VAL A 152 5.64 -7.79 5.26
C VAL A 152 6.55 -6.94 6.13
N ALA A 153 6.14 -6.65 7.37
CA ALA A 153 6.95 -5.85 8.30
C ALA A 153 8.29 -6.50 8.62
N ALA A 154 8.32 -7.84 8.75
CA ALA A 154 9.56 -8.57 9.02
C ALA A 154 10.55 -8.59 7.85
N ALA A 155 10.05 -8.44 6.62
CA ALA A 155 10.86 -8.47 5.40
C ALA A 155 11.40 -7.09 5.00
N GLY A 156 10.98 -6.02 5.67
CA GLY A 156 11.30 -4.64 5.31
C GLY A 156 12.16 -3.88 6.33
N ASP A 157 12.46 -2.62 6.00
CA ASP A 157 13.02 -1.66 6.95
C ASP A 157 11.93 -1.13 7.91
N PHE A 158 12.32 -0.31 8.90
CA PHE A 158 11.38 0.20 9.89
C PHE A 158 10.26 1.06 9.29
N ALA A 159 10.54 1.86 8.26
CA ALA A 159 9.52 2.67 7.60
C ALA A 159 8.50 1.80 6.84
N GLN A 160 8.96 0.75 6.16
CA GLN A 160 8.10 -0.24 5.50
C GLN A 160 7.25 -1.01 6.52
N ALA A 161 7.87 -1.42 7.63
CA ALA A 161 7.19 -2.12 8.71
C ALA A 161 6.11 -1.24 9.36
N LEU A 162 6.45 0.02 9.69
CA LEU A 162 5.49 0.95 10.30
C LEU A 162 4.30 1.22 9.34
N THR A 163 4.58 1.41 8.05
CA THR A 163 3.54 1.63 7.03
C THR A 163 2.51 0.50 7.00
N VAL A 164 2.96 -0.74 6.94
CA VAL A 164 2.03 -1.88 6.83
C VAL A 164 1.30 -2.15 8.15
N ILE A 165 1.94 -1.88 9.29
CA ILE A 165 1.33 -2.02 10.63
C ILE A 165 0.28 -0.92 10.84
N ASP A 166 0.56 0.35 10.52
CA ASP A 166 -0.40 1.46 10.58
C ASP A 166 -1.64 1.13 9.72
N ALA A 167 -1.41 0.68 8.48
CA ALA A 167 -2.48 0.31 7.58
C ALA A 167 -3.31 -0.89 8.08
N ALA A 168 -2.70 -1.88 8.73
CA ALA A 168 -3.41 -3.01 9.32
C ALA A 168 -4.25 -2.58 10.53
N ILE A 169 -3.71 -1.71 11.40
CA ILE A 169 -4.44 -1.15 12.54
C ILE A 169 -5.63 -0.32 12.06
N ARG A 170 -5.46 0.52 11.05
CA ARG A 170 -6.55 1.31 10.44
C ARG A 170 -7.67 0.40 9.91
N ARG A 171 -7.36 -0.83 9.50
CA ARG A 171 -8.32 -1.83 9.06
C ARG A 171 -8.88 -2.71 10.18
N GLY A 172 -8.66 -2.33 11.44
CA GLY A 172 -9.23 -2.97 12.61
C GLY A 172 -8.40 -4.11 13.20
N VAL A 173 -7.18 -4.35 12.71
CA VAL A 173 -6.27 -5.32 13.37
C VAL A 173 -5.77 -4.71 14.67
N THR A 174 -5.97 -5.41 15.80
CA THR A 174 -5.50 -4.94 17.10
C THR A 174 -3.99 -5.15 17.27
N ARG A 175 -3.34 -4.35 18.14
CA ARG A 175 -1.93 -4.59 18.50
C ARG A 175 -1.71 -5.97 19.12
N ASP A 176 -2.65 -6.46 19.93
CA ASP A 176 -2.59 -7.80 20.49
C ASP A 176 -2.68 -8.87 19.40
N GLY A 177 -3.53 -8.67 18.40
CA GLY A 177 -3.63 -9.55 17.23
C GLY A 177 -2.33 -9.60 16.42
N LEU A 178 -1.65 -8.46 16.24
CA LEU A 178 -0.33 -8.40 15.59
C LEU A 178 0.75 -9.07 16.43
N THR A 179 0.73 -8.86 17.74
CA THR A 179 1.67 -9.48 18.69
C THR A 179 1.47 -11.00 18.72
N ALA A 180 0.22 -11.45 18.73
CA ALA A 180 -0.13 -12.87 18.66
C ALA A 180 0.34 -13.51 17.34
N ALA A 181 0.19 -12.82 16.21
CA ALA A 181 0.68 -13.29 14.90
C ALA A 181 2.22 -13.38 14.83
N LEU A 182 2.94 -12.61 15.66
CA LEU A 182 4.39 -12.71 15.82
C LEU A 182 4.81 -13.77 16.85
N ALA A 183 3.93 -14.13 17.80
CA ALA A 183 4.25 -15.02 18.90
C ALA A 183 4.70 -16.42 18.40
N GLY A 184 5.69 -17.01 19.07
CA GLY A 184 6.25 -18.30 18.69
C GLY A 184 7.10 -18.29 17.41
N ARG A 185 7.24 -17.14 16.76
CA ARG A 185 7.99 -16.94 15.53
C ARG A 185 9.15 -15.97 15.79
N ARG A 186 10.28 -16.24 15.16
CA ARG A 186 11.43 -15.34 15.20
C ARG A 186 11.93 -15.06 13.76
N PRO A 187 11.15 -14.34 12.94
CA PRO A 187 11.63 -13.92 11.63
C PRO A 187 12.87 -13.02 11.80
N GLU A 188 13.71 -12.94 10.79
CA GLU A 188 14.93 -12.12 10.82
C GLU A 188 14.66 -10.69 11.29
N GLY A 189 13.59 -10.05 10.81
CA GLY A 189 13.16 -8.69 11.19
C GLY A 189 12.32 -8.59 12.46
N HIS A 190 12.28 -9.58 13.36
CA HIS A 190 11.36 -9.58 14.52
C HIS A 190 11.46 -8.34 15.43
N ARG A 191 12.67 -7.75 15.57
CA ARG A 191 12.87 -6.52 16.35
C ARG A 191 12.20 -5.33 15.68
N ILE A 192 12.29 -5.24 14.35
CA ILE A 192 11.65 -4.21 13.54
C ILE A 192 10.13 -4.31 13.70
N VAL A 193 9.57 -5.53 13.59
CA VAL A 193 8.13 -5.77 13.77
C VAL A 193 7.66 -5.32 15.15
N ARG A 194 8.35 -5.70 16.23
CA ARG A 194 7.99 -5.28 17.59
C ARG A 194 7.99 -3.77 17.74
N ARG A 195 9.03 -3.10 17.22
CA ARG A 195 9.11 -1.64 17.21
C ARG A 195 7.96 -1.02 16.43
N ALA A 196 7.65 -1.56 15.25
CA ALA A 196 6.54 -1.07 14.44
C ALA A 196 5.17 -1.27 15.11
N ILE A 197 4.94 -2.42 15.79
CA ILE A 197 3.71 -2.65 16.56
C ILE A 197 3.59 -1.65 17.73
N ALA A 198 4.69 -1.41 18.45
CA ALA A 198 4.70 -0.48 19.58
C ALA A 198 4.33 0.95 19.16
N HIS A 199 4.79 1.39 18.00
CA HIS A 199 4.54 2.75 17.46
C HIS A 199 3.41 2.83 16.43
N GLY A 200 2.79 1.70 16.07
CA GLY A 200 1.71 1.67 15.08
C GLY A 200 0.52 2.56 15.46
N ASP A 201 -0.02 3.30 14.50
CA ASP A 201 -1.17 4.19 14.70
C ASP A 201 -2.06 4.19 13.45
N GLY A 202 -3.28 3.69 13.61
CA GLY A 202 -4.26 3.58 12.51
C GLY A 202 -4.78 4.92 11.99
N ARG A 203 -4.44 6.05 12.62
CA ARG A 203 -4.75 7.40 12.15
C ARG A 203 -3.79 7.87 11.04
N SER A 204 -2.66 7.21 10.83
CA SER A 204 -1.82 7.45 9.66
C SER A 204 -2.55 6.94 8.40
N GLU A 205 -2.88 7.80 7.46
CA GLU A 205 -3.78 7.49 6.34
C GLU A 205 -3.06 7.06 5.06
N SER A 206 -1.76 7.34 4.96
CA SER A 206 -0.96 7.07 3.77
C SER A 206 0.43 6.50 4.08
N PRO A 207 1.07 5.81 3.09
CA PRO A 207 2.46 5.38 3.23
C PRO A 207 3.44 6.53 3.47
N GLY A 208 3.15 7.72 2.94
CA GLY A 208 4.01 8.89 3.14
C GLY A 208 3.94 9.45 4.55
N GLU A 209 2.76 9.44 5.16
CA GLU A 209 2.60 9.80 6.58
C GLU A 209 3.32 8.81 7.49
N SER A 210 3.14 7.49 7.25
CA SER A 210 3.84 6.46 8.02
C SER A 210 5.38 6.56 7.86
N TRP A 211 5.87 6.86 6.66
CA TRP A 211 7.31 7.09 6.45
C TRP A 211 7.80 8.36 7.15
N SER A 212 7.01 9.42 7.14
CA SER A 212 7.31 10.64 7.91
C SER A 212 7.44 10.34 9.40
N ARG A 213 6.48 9.58 9.97
CA ARG A 213 6.52 9.14 11.37
C ARG A 213 7.74 8.27 11.67
N ALA A 214 8.09 7.36 10.77
CA ALA A 214 9.27 6.52 10.95
C ALA A 214 10.55 7.37 11.05
N GLN A 215 10.70 8.40 10.21
CA GLN A 215 11.85 9.31 10.28
C GLN A 215 11.83 10.16 11.57
N MET A 216 10.66 10.61 12.02
CA MET A 216 10.53 11.34 13.30
C MET A 216 10.94 10.46 14.49
N LEU A 217 10.52 9.19 14.49
CA LEU A 217 10.88 8.19 15.50
C LEU A 217 12.36 7.83 15.48
N ASP A 218 12.99 7.77 14.31
CA ASP A 218 14.43 7.50 14.16
C ASP A 218 15.29 8.71 14.58
N ALA A 219 14.73 9.91 14.53
CA ALA A 219 15.39 11.16 14.95
C ALA A 219 15.02 11.58 16.37
N ASP A 220 14.31 10.76 17.15
CA ASP A 220 13.84 11.05 18.52
C ASP A 220 13.13 12.40 18.65
N LEU A 221 12.36 12.82 17.61
CA LEU A 221 11.58 14.03 17.67
C LEU A 221 10.35 13.88 18.57
N PRO A 222 9.85 14.97 19.17
CA PRO A 222 8.53 14.99 19.80
C PRO A 222 7.48 14.47 18.80
N LEU A 223 6.75 13.42 19.20
CA LEU A 223 5.77 12.80 18.31
C LEU A 223 4.51 13.67 18.22
N PRO A 224 3.98 13.89 17.02
CA PRO A 224 2.73 14.60 16.82
C PRO A 224 1.52 13.76 17.21
N VAL A 225 0.41 14.41 17.51
CA VAL A 225 -0.92 13.82 17.48
C VAL A 225 -1.39 13.77 16.03
N LEU A 226 -1.74 12.57 15.53
CA LEU A 226 -2.22 12.41 14.17
C LEU A 226 -3.69 12.79 14.04
N GLN A 227 -4.06 13.44 12.93
CA GLN A 227 -5.44 13.76 12.56
C GLN A 227 -6.20 14.45 13.70
N ARG A 228 -5.51 15.35 14.43
CA ARG A 228 -6.15 16.11 15.51
C ARG A 228 -7.19 17.06 14.96
N LYS A 229 -8.38 17.01 15.54
CA LYS A 229 -9.47 17.92 15.16
C LYS A 229 -9.16 19.35 15.59
N HIS A 230 -9.18 20.28 14.64
CA HIS A 230 -9.20 21.73 14.86
C HIS A 230 -10.55 22.30 14.42
N VAL A 231 -11.05 23.28 15.16
CA VAL A 231 -12.22 24.08 14.75
C VAL A 231 -11.76 25.52 14.63
N LEU A 232 -11.56 25.99 13.39
CA LEU A 232 -11.03 27.30 13.08
C LEU A 232 -12.07 28.08 12.27
N GLU A 233 -12.51 29.24 12.78
CA GLU A 233 -13.52 30.07 12.12
C GLU A 233 -14.79 29.29 11.74
N GLY A 234 -15.23 28.37 12.61
CA GLY A 234 -16.38 27.49 12.34
C GLY A 234 -16.12 26.32 11.40
N HIS A 235 -14.93 26.19 10.83
CA HIS A 235 -14.54 25.09 9.95
C HIS A 235 -13.77 24.01 10.70
N VAL A 236 -14.17 22.74 10.50
CA VAL A 236 -13.47 21.58 11.05
C VAL A 236 -12.33 21.18 10.12
N GLN A 237 -11.12 20.97 10.68
CA GLN A 237 -9.92 20.59 9.95
C GLN A 237 -9.17 19.50 10.68
N TYR A 238 -8.52 18.60 9.92
CA TYR A 238 -7.72 17.50 10.43
C TYR A 238 -6.36 17.51 9.71
N PRO A 239 -5.33 18.19 10.28
CA PRO A 239 -3.97 18.08 9.73
C PRO A 239 -3.40 16.68 9.99
N ASP A 240 -2.52 16.21 9.10
CA ASP A 240 -1.89 14.90 9.25
C ASP A 240 -1.14 14.78 10.58
N PHE A 241 -0.49 15.87 11.00
CA PHE A 241 0.37 15.92 12.18
C PHE A 241 0.10 17.19 12.97
N ASP A 242 0.00 17.09 14.30
CA ASP A 242 -0.17 18.22 15.19
C ASP A 242 0.81 18.18 16.37
N TRP A 243 1.58 19.23 16.57
CA TRP A 243 2.43 19.42 17.74
C TRP A 243 1.83 20.51 18.64
N SER A 244 1.03 20.07 19.60
CA SER A 244 0.46 20.91 20.67
C SER A 244 -0.35 22.11 20.17
N GLY A 245 -0.90 22.06 18.97
CA GLY A 245 -1.64 23.18 18.36
C GLY A 245 -0.76 24.39 18.01
N ARG A 246 0.56 24.26 18.00
CA ARG A 246 1.50 25.33 17.62
C ARG A 246 2.07 25.14 16.22
N VAL A 247 2.32 23.89 15.84
CA VAL A 247 2.79 23.48 14.51
C VAL A 247 1.90 22.37 14.01
N VAL A 248 1.43 22.49 12.78
CA VAL A 248 0.78 21.41 12.06
C VAL A 248 1.63 21.03 10.86
N GLY A 249 1.70 19.74 10.58
CA GLY A 249 2.42 19.16 9.45
C GLY A 249 1.46 18.53 8.47
N GLU A 250 1.77 18.64 7.18
CA GLU A 250 1.01 18.06 6.09
C GLU A 250 1.96 17.31 5.15
N PHE A 251 1.68 16.03 4.92
CA PHE A 251 2.39 15.29 3.91
C PHE A 251 1.73 15.51 2.54
N ASP A 252 2.41 16.22 1.66
CA ASP A 252 1.96 16.43 0.29
C ASP A 252 2.47 15.29 -0.63
N GLY A 253 1.63 14.30 -0.78
CA GLY A 253 1.87 13.24 -1.74
C GLY A 253 1.49 13.69 -3.14
N LEU A 254 2.27 14.44 -3.88
CA LEU A 254 2.10 14.97 -5.26
C LEU A 254 0.97 14.39 -6.17
N VAL A 255 0.30 13.34 -5.71
CA VAL A 255 -0.84 12.66 -6.34
C VAL A 255 -2.17 13.37 -6.04
N LYS A 256 -2.21 14.32 -5.10
CA LYS A 256 -3.46 15.06 -4.78
C LYS A 256 -3.96 15.91 -5.95
N TYR A 257 -3.08 16.30 -6.88
CA TYR A 257 -3.48 17.08 -8.05
C TYR A 257 -4.07 16.27 -9.21
N GLN A 258 -3.95 14.94 -9.20
CA GLN A 258 -4.46 14.08 -10.28
C GLN A 258 -5.62 13.15 -9.87
N GLY A 259 -6.04 13.13 -8.61
CA GLY A 259 -7.04 12.15 -8.17
C GLY A 259 -7.96 12.55 -7.01
N THR A 260 -7.89 13.79 -6.51
CA THR A 260 -8.76 14.31 -5.43
C THR A 260 -9.62 15.50 -5.86
N LEU A 261 -9.56 15.87 -7.13
CA LEU A 261 -10.62 16.70 -7.69
C LEU A 261 -11.88 15.83 -7.72
N ASN A 262 -12.97 16.29 -7.11
CA ASN A 262 -14.28 15.79 -7.51
C ASN A 262 -14.28 15.83 -9.05
N PRO A 263 -14.81 14.82 -9.75
CA PRO A 263 -14.79 14.78 -11.22
C PRO A 263 -15.30 16.07 -11.88
N ASP A 264 -16.07 16.89 -11.15
CA ASP A 264 -16.69 18.13 -11.60
C ASP A 264 -16.06 19.40 -10.98
N GLU A 265 -14.93 19.31 -10.28
CA GLU A 265 -14.30 20.46 -9.58
C GLU A 265 -13.21 21.12 -10.41
N ASP A 266 -13.28 22.44 -10.60
CA ASP A 266 -12.20 23.22 -11.22
C ASP A 266 -10.92 23.13 -10.35
N PRO A 267 -9.75 22.78 -10.93
CA PRO A 267 -8.47 22.78 -10.22
C PRO A 267 -8.15 24.10 -9.50
N ARG A 268 -8.67 25.21 -10.00
CA ARG A 268 -8.50 26.55 -9.39
C ARG A 268 -9.26 26.65 -8.07
N ASP A 269 -10.48 26.11 -7.97
CA ASP A 269 -11.30 26.15 -6.76
C ASP A 269 -10.68 25.30 -5.66
N ALA A 270 -10.12 24.14 -6.02
CA ALA A 270 -9.38 23.30 -5.10
C ALA A 270 -8.15 24.01 -4.52
N LEU A 271 -7.41 24.78 -5.36
CA LEU A 271 -6.24 25.54 -4.91
C LEU A 271 -6.65 26.71 -3.99
N VAL A 272 -7.72 27.42 -4.32
CA VAL A 272 -8.26 28.51 -3.47
C VAL A 272 -8.68 27.97 -2.11
N ARG A 273 -9.43 26.89 -2.08
CA ARG A 273 -9.88 26.24 -0.84
C ARG A 273 -8.72 25.78 0.04
N GLU A 274 -7.66 25.23 -0.56
CA GLU A 274 -6.46 24.80 0.17
C GLU A 274 -5.70 26.00 0.74
N LYS A 275 -5.58 27.07 -0.01
CA LYS A 275 -5.00 28.33 0.49
C LYS A 275 -5.78 28.91 1.64
N GLU A 276 -7.10 28.97 1.54
CA GLU A 276 -7.97 29.45 2.64
C GLU A 276 -7.83 28.57 3.88
N ARG A 277 -7.69 27.23 3.70
CA ARG A 277 -7.44 26.30 4.80
C ARG A 277 -6.14 26.64 5.53
N GLU A 278 -5.07 26.87 4.80
CA GLU A 278 -3.78 27.25 5.37
C GLU A 278 -3.83 28.62 6.07
N ASP A 279 -4.52 29.59 5.46
CA ASP A 279 -4.67 30.94 6.03
C ASP A 279 -5.45 30.90 7.36
N ARG A 280 -6.43 30.00 7.54
CA ARG A 280 -7.12 29.83 8.84
C ARG A 280 -6.16 29.36 9.93
N PHE A 281 -5.27 28.41 9.66
CA PHE A 281 -4.24 28.01 10.62
C PHE A 281 -3.31 29.16 10.97
N ARG A 282 -2.86 29.92 9.97
CA ARG A 282 -1.97 31.08 10.18
C ARG A 282 -2.63 32.18 11.03
N ARG A 283 -3.90 32.49 10.76
CA ARG A 283 -4.67 33.48 11.59
C ARG A 283 -4.84 33.01 13.03
N ALA A 284 -4.94 31.72 13.26
CA ALA A 284 -4.96 31.12 14.59
C ALA A 284 -3.58 31.07 15.28
N GLY A 285 -2.52 31.59 14.65
CA GLY A 285 -1.14 31.54 15.18
C GLY A 285 -0.48 30.16 15.07
N ILE A 286 -1.01 29.28 14.24
CA ILE A 286 -0.51 27.91 14.05
C ILE A 286 0.37 27.87 12.81
N HIS A 287 1.59 27.39 12.94
CA HIS A 287 2.51 27.22 11.82
C HIS A 287 2.16 25.97 11.01
N VAL A 288 2.03 26.13 9.69
CA VAL A 288 1.80 25.03 8.76
C VAL A 288 3.11 24.67 8.06
N VAL A 289 3.53 23.41 8.18
CA VAL A 289 4.76 22.88 7.57
C VAL A 289 4.39 21.76 6.62
N ARG A 290 4.90 21.79 5.39
CA ARG A 290 4.59 20.79 4.36
C ARG A 290 5.85 20.14 3.85
N TRP A 291 5.73 18.85 3.52
CA TRP A 291 6.81 18.10 2.87
C TRP A 291 6.28 17.07 1.89
N THR A 292 7.16 16.67 0.99
CA THR A 292 6.86 15.80 -0.15
C THR A 292 7.68 14.51 -0.09
N TRP A 293 7.36 13.55 -0.96
CA TRP A 293 8.16 12.36 -1.19
C TRP A 293 9.65 12.64 -1.42
N SER A 294 9.95 13.68 -2.21
CA SER A 294 11.33 14.10 -2.49
C SER A 294 12.08 14.55 -1.22
N MET A 295 11.39 15.25 -0.32
CA MET A 295 12.00 15.70 0.93
C MET A 295 12.25 14.53 1.89
N LEU A 296 11.33 13.57 1.96
CA LEU A 296 11.53 12.33 2.71
C LEU A 296 12.73 11.53 2.17
N GLY A 297 12.77 11.29 0.85
CA GLY A 297 13.84 10.51 0.22
C GLY A 297 15.22 11.14 0.29
N ARG A 298 15.30 12.46 0.44
CA ARG A 298 16.56 13.22 0.55
C ARG A 298 16.94 13.58 1.99
N GLY A 299 16.18 13.11 2.99
CA GLY A 299 16.42 13.40 4.40
C GLY A 299 16.26 14.89 4.79
N ARG A 300 15.48 15.66 4.02
CA ARG A 300 15.30 17.11 4.24
C ARG A 300 14.17 17.45 5.20
N MET A 301 13.24 16.52 5.43
CA MET A 301 12.09 16.74 6.30
C MET A 301 12.52 16.96 7.76
N ILE A 302 13.39 16.12 8.30
CA ILE A 302 13.81 16.17 9.72
C ILE A 302 14.52 17.50 10.07
N PRO A 303 15.55 17.97 9.35
CA PRO A 303 16.17 19.27 9.65
C PRO A 303 15.18 20.42 9.60
N MET A 304 14.27 20.44 8.64
CA MET A 304 13.22 21.44 8.53
C MET A 304 12.27 21.40 9.74
N LEU A 305 11.82 20.21 10.15
CA LEU A 305 10.94 20.07 11.32
C LEU A 305 11.61 20.52 12.61
N ILE A 306 12.86 20.19 12.83
CA ILE A 306 13.64 20.63 14.00
C ILE A 306 13.63 22.15 14.11
N ASP A 307 13.89 22.86 13.01
CA ASP A 307 13.90 24.32 12.99
C ASP A 307 12.51 24.89 13.35
N TRP A 308 11.44 24.38 12.76
CA TRP A 308 10.09 24.84 13.07
C TRP A 308 9.65 24.50 14.50
N LEU A 309 9.92 23.30 15.00
CA LEU A 309 9.55 22.89 16.35
C LEU A 309 10.30 23.71 17.42
N ARG A 310 11.57 24.06 17.16
CA ARG A 310 12.33 24.98 18.04
C ARG A 310 11.75 26.39 18.04
N ARG A 311 11.51 26.97 16.87
CA ARG A 311 10.92 28.32 16.75
C ARG A 311 9.56 28.40 17.43
N ALA A 312 8.77 27.34 17.37
CA ALA A 312 7.47 27.28 18.02
C ALA A 312 7.53 26.90 19.51
N GLY A 313 8.73 26.68 20.08
CA GLY A 313 8.90 26.28 21.48
C GLY A 313 8.29 24.93 21.84
N VAL A 314 8.25 24.02 20.89
CA VAL A 314 7.80 22.62 21.08
C VAL A 314 8.94 21.74 21.55
N MET A 315 10.16 22.08 21.18
CA MET A 315 11.40 21.43 21.64
C MET A 315 12.49 22.44 21.92
N ALA A 316 13.48 22.02 22.72
CA ALA A 316 14.67 22.84 23.05
C ALA A 316 15.64 22.98 21.86
#